data_13404db6b781fa6170d8434f38052f2d
#
_entry.id   13404db6b781fa6170d8434f38052f2d
#
_cell.length_a   1.000
_cell.length_b   1.000
_cell.length_c   1.000
_cell.angle_alpha   90.00
_cell.angle_beta   90.00
_cell.angle_gamma   90.00
#
_symmetry.space_group_name_H-M   'P 1'
#
loop_
_entity.id
_entity.type
_entity.pdbx_description
1 polymer ?
#
loop_
_entity_poly.entity_id
_entity_poly.type
_entity_poly.pdbx_seq_one_letter_code
_entity_poly.pdbx_strand_id
1 'polypeptide(L)'
;GTVNMDTFLPGLIVGAIILQVAIIAPSMFRTLDLGNFGKAIRAIWPKFFAMIAILGALSTAVVYLNDNNSLYHLVISIITTVLATICYAIIPATNKATDEGDQKTFNILHRISVGFTITILILNIAFPFLP
;
A
#
# COMPACT_ATOMS: atom_id res chain seq x y z
N GLY A 1 15.27 22.93 12.85
CA GLY A 1 15.48 21.58 13.26
C GLY A 1 15.73 20.61 12.12
N THR A 2 16.14 19.45 12.45
CA THR A 2 16.34 18.38 11.48
C THR A 2 15.01 17.70 11.14
N VAL A 3 14.85 17.29 9.87
CA VAL A 3 13.71 16.50 9.46
C VAL A 3 13.82 15.10 10.09
N ASN A 4 12.75 14.67 10.74
CA ASN A 4 12.68 13.32 11.28
C ASN A 4 12.21 12.36 10.20
N MET A 5 13.18 11.72 9.54
CA MET A 5 12.90 10.77 8.46
C MET A 5 12.18 9.51 8.95
N ASP A 6 12.28 9.19 10.25
CA ASP A 6 11.61 8.02 10.81
C ASP A 6 10.09 8.14 10.71
N THR A 7 9.55 9.35 10.91
CA THR A 7 8.11 9.60 10.80
C THR A 7 7.70 10.15 9.44
N PHE A 8 8.64 10.73 8.70
CA PHE A 8 8.36 11.31 7.37
C PHE A 8 7.92 10.22 6.38
N LEU A 9 8.65 9.12 6.28
CA LEU A 9 8.32 8.05 5.35
C LEU A 9 7.00 7.34 5.68
N PRO A 10 6.72 6.94 6.94
CA PRO A 10 5.40 6.45 7.29
C PRO A 10 4.27 7.46 6.98
N GLY A 11 4.52 8.75 7.17
CA GLY A 11 3.57 9.80 6.82
C GLY A 11 3.27 9.86 5.33
N LEU A 12 4.28 9.71 4.47
CA LEU A 12 4.09 9.61 3.02
C LEU A 12 3.25 8.39 2.65
N ILE A 13 3.51 7.25 3.27
CA ILE A 13 2.76 6.01 3.04
C ILE A 13 1.29 6.22 3.38
N VAL A 14 1.01 6.77 4.57
CA VAL A 14 -0.36 7.07 5.01
C VAL A 14 -1.06 8.01 4.04
N GLY A 15 -0.42 9.10 3.67
CA GLY A 15 -0.98 10.08 2.74
C GLY A 15 -1.28 9.49 1.37
N ALA A 16 -0.36 8.67 0.83
CA ALA A 16 -0.53 8.01 -0.45
C ALA A 16 -1.73 7.05 -0.43
N ILE A 17 -1.86 6.25 0.63
CA ILE A 17 -2.97 5.30 0.76
C ILE A 17 -4.30 6.04 0.88
N ILE A 18 -4.38 7.06 1.73
CA ILE A 18 -5.60 7.84 1.90
C ILE A 18 -6.01 8.50 0.59
N LEU A 19 -5.07 9.12 -0.12
CA LEU A 19 -5.33 9.75 -1.41
C LEU A 19 -5.90 8.74 -2.41
N GLN A 20 -5.27 7.58 -2.54
CA GLN A 20 -5.70 6.56 -3.51
C GLN A 20 -7.05 5.95 -3.13
N VAL A 21 -7.22 5.54 -1.88
CA VAL A 21 -8.38 4.74 -1.46
C VAL A 21 -9.60 5.62 -1.20
N ALA A 22 -9.42 6.80 -0.61
CA ALA A 22 -10.53 7.66 -0.21
C ALA A 22 -10.91 8.70 -1.27
N ILE A 23 -10.00 9.07 -2.16
CA ILE A 23 -10.23 10.15 -3.12
C ILE A 23 -10.16 9.65 -4.56
N ILE A 24 -9.03 9.10 -5.00
CA ILE A 24 -8.81 8.78 -6.42
C ILE A 24 -9.73 7.67 -6.89
N ALA A 25 -9.71 6.50 -6.24
CA ALA A 25 -10.49 5.35 -6.68
C ALA A 25 -12.00 5.62 -6.61
N PRO A 26 -12.57 6.18 -5.52
CA PRO A 26 -14.00 6.50 -5.52
C PRO A 26 -14.40 7.55 -6.55
N SER A 27 -13.55 8.56 -6.78
CA SER A 27 -13.83 9.61 -7.77
C SER A 27 -13.85 9.04 -9.19
N MET A 28 -12.90 8.17 -9.51
CA MET A 28 -12.86 7.51 -10.81
C MET A 28 -14.04 6.56 -11.00
N PHE A 29 -14.42 5.82 -9.96
CA PHE A 29 -15.56 4.91 -10.02
C PHE A 29 -16.85 5.65 -10.32
N ARG A 30 -17.02 6.86 -9.78
CA ARG A 30 -18.23 7.68 -9.97
C ARG A 30 -18.27 8.40 -11.30
N THR A 31 -17.13 8.72 -11.91
CA THR A 31 -17.03 9.58 -13.09
C THR A 31 -16.72 8.84 -14.36
N LEU A 32 -16.17 7.64 -14.29
CA LEU A 32 -15.81 6.83 -15.46
C LEU A 32 -16.78 5.67 -15.62
N ASP A 33 -17.03 5.24 -16.86
CA ASP A 33 -17.69 3.98 -17.10
C ASP A 33 -16.84 2.81 -16.64
N LEU A 34 -17.44 1.63 -16.47
CA LEU A 34 -16.74 0.46 -15.91
C LEU A 34 -15.52 0.04 -16.73
N GLY A 35 -15.59 0.15 -18.06
CA GLY A 35 -14.48 -0.22 -18.92
C GLY A 35 -13.28 0.71 -18.73
N ASN A 36 -13.51 2.02 -18.71
CA ASN A 36 -12.45 3.01 -18.51
C ASN A 36 -11.94 3.01 -17.07
N PHE A 37 -12.83 2.79 -16.09
CA PHE A 37 -12.42 2.62 -14.70
C PHE A 37 -11.47 1.43 -14.55
N GLY A 38 -11.81 0.29 -15.15
CA GLY A 38 -10.96 -0.90 -15.12
C GLY A 38 -9.58 -0.66 -15.73
N LYS A 39 -9.51 0.02 -16.87
CA LYS A 39 -8.25 0.39 -17.50
C LYS A 39 -7.41 1.31 -16.61
N ALA A 40 -8.03 2.30 -16.00
CA ALA A 40 -7.34 3.24 -15.11
C ALA A 40 -6.80 2.53 -13.87
N ILE A 41 -7.59 1.67 -13.25
CA ILE A 41 -7.16 0.90 -12.08
C ILE A 41 -5.99 -0.03 -12.42
N ARG A 42 -6.05 -0.72 -13.56
CA ARG A 42 -4.94 -1.58 -14.00
C ARG A 42 -3.65 -0.80 -14.27
N ALA A 43 -3.75 0.46 -14.66
CA ALA A 43 -2.58 1.33 -14.84
C ALA A 43 -2.02 1.82 -13.51
N ILE A 44 -2.88 2.12 -12.54
CA ILE A 44 -2.50 2.74 -11.27
C ILE A 44 -2.00 1.73 -10.25
N TRP A 45 -2.67 0.59 -10.08
CA TRP A 45 -2.38 -0.34 -8.99
C TRP A 45 -0.94 -0.85 -8.95
N PRO A 46 -0.31 -1.26 -10.08
CA PRO A 46 1.08 -1.70 -10.02
C PRO A 46 2.03 -0.59 -9.55
N LYS A 47 1.81 0.63 -10.03
CA LYS A 47 2.63 1.79 -9.64
C LYS A 47 2.42 2.15 -8.19
N PHE A 48 1.17 2.07 -7.71
CA PHE A 48 0.82 2.36 -6.33
C PHE A 48 1.52 1.39 -5.37
N PHE A 49 1.38 0.08 -5.58
CA PHE A 49 2.00 -0.91 -4.70
C PHE A 49 3.53 -0.92 -4.82
N ALA A 50 4.08 -0.67 -6.01
CA ALA A 50 5.52 -0.51 -6.17
C ALA A 50 6.03 0.68 -5.35
N MET A 51 5.31 1.81 -5.37
CA MET A 51 5.67 3.00 -4.58
C MET A 51 5.62 2.69 -3.07
N ILE A 52 4.55 2.03 -2.60
CA ILE A 52 4.44 1.69 -1.18
C ILE A 52 5.55 0.72 -0.76
N ALA A 53 5.88 -0.27 -1.60
CA ALA A 53 6.96 -1.20 -1.32
C ALA A 53 8.32 -0.49 -1.24
N ILE A 54 8.58 0.44 -2.16
CA ILE A 54 9.82 1.23 -2.16
C ILE A 54 9.89 2.12 -0.91
N LEU A 55 8.80 2.82 -0.58
CA LEU A 55 8.75 3.65 0.63
C LEU A 55 8.93 2.80 1.90
N GLY A 56 8.34 1.60 1.93
CA GLY A 56 8.53 0.67 3.03
C GLY A 56 9.97 0.20 3.17
N ALA A 57 10.63 -0.10 2.04
CA ALA A 57 12.04 -0.49 2.03
C ALA A 57 12.94 0.66 2.50
N LEU A 58 12.68 1.88 2.04
CA LEU A 58 13.39 3.07 2.50
C LEU A 58 13.18 3.31 4.00
N SER A 59 11.94 3.16 4.46
CA SER A 59 11.60 3.26 5.88
C SER A 59 12.36 2.22 6.70
N THR A 60 12.45 0.99 6.22
CA THR A 60 13.21 -0.08 6.87
C THR A 60 14.68 0.30 6.98
N ALA A 61 15.28 0.82 5.91
CA ALA A 61 16.67 1.24 5.91
C ALA A 61 16.91 2.38 6.90
N VAL A 62 16.04 3.38 6.91
CA VAL A 62 16.16 4.53 7.83
C VAL A 62 16.06 4.06 9.28
N VAL A 63 15.08 3.21 9.59
CA VAL A 63 14.90 2.68 10.95
C VAL A 63 16.09 1.84 11.37
N TYR A 64 16.56 0.96 10.50
CA TYR A 64 17.68 0.07 10.79
C TYR A 64 18.99 0.85 11.06
N LEU A 65 19.20 1.94 10.32
CA LEU A 65 20.40 2.76 10.47
C LEU A 65 20.30 3.78 11.62
N ASN A 66 19.14 3.91 12.24
CA ASN A 66 18.90 4.85 13.33
C ASN A 66 18.84 4.09 14.66
N ASP A 67 19.86 4.27 15.50
CA ASP A 67 20.01 3.57 16.77
C ASP A 67 18.93 3.93 17.80
N ASN A 68 18.17 5.02 17.58
CA ASN A 68 17.15 5.48 18.52
C ASN A 68 15.77 4.86 18.27
N ASN A 69 15.61 4.05 17.22
CA ASN A 69 14.32 3.43 16.92
C ASN A 69 14.14 2.10 17.64
N SER A 70 12.90 1.83 18.01
CA SER A 70 12.52 0.59 18.67
C SER A 70 12.33 -0.54 17.65
N LEU A 71 12.26 -1.75 18.17
CA LEU A 71 11.92 -2.93 17.39
C LEU A 71 10.55 -2.79 16.71
N TYR A 72 9.59 -2.10 17.35
CA TYR A 72 8.26 -1.88 16.76
C TYR A 72 8.35 -1.14 15.41
N HIS A 73 9.18 -0.10 15.35
CA HIS A 73 9.37 0.66 14.10
C HIS A 73 9.97 -0.20 13.00
N LEU A 74 10.95 -1.02 13.32
CA LEU A 74 11.57 -1.93 12.36
C LEU A 74 10.55 -2.97 11.85
N VAL A 75 9.80 -3.57 12.75
CA VAL A 75 8.79 -4.58 12.40
C VAL A 75 7.72 -3.98 11.48
N ILE A 76 7.20 -2.78 11.80
CA ILE A 76 6.20 -2.10 10.95
C ILE A 76 6.76 -1.85 9.56
N SER A 77 7.99 -1.36 9.47
CA SER A 77 8.62 -1.06 8.17
C SER A 77 8.80 -2.32 7.32
N ILE A 78 9.24 -3.42 7.94
CA ILE A 78 9.39 -4.71 7.25
C ILE A 78 8.04 -5.25 6.80
N ILE A 79 7.03 -5.23 7.68
CA ILE A 79 5.68 -5.70 7.34
C ILE A 79 5.13 -4.87 6.17
N THR A 80 5.28 -3.55 6.20
CA THR A 80 4.84 -2.67 5.11
C THR A 80 5.46 -3.11 3.78
N THR A 81 6.76 -3.34 3.76
CA THR A 81 7.48 -3.75 2.55
C THR A 81 6.99 -5.10 2.04
N VAL A 82 6.86 -6.07 2.93
CA VAL A 82 6.44 -7.43 2.58
C VAL A 82 5.00 -7.43 2.06
N LEU A 83 4.07 -6.80 2.78
CA LEU A 83 2.66 -6.78 2.37
C LEU A 83 2.45 -6.03 1.06
N ALA A 84 3.13 -4.89 0.85
CA ALA A 84 3.04 -4.15 -0.40
C ALA A 84 3.61 -4.96 -1.57
N THR A 85 4.71 -5.69 -1.35
CA THR A 85 5.30 -6.56 -2.37
C THR A 85 4.37 -7.70 -2.74
N ILE A 86 3.69 -8.30 -1.76
CA ILE A 86 2.68 -9.34 -2.03
C ILE A 86 1.52 -8.76 -2.83
N CYS A 87 1.01 -7.59 -2.45
CA CYS A 87 -0.06 -6.92 -3.20
C CYS A 87 0.34 -6.66 -4.65
N TYR A 88 1.59 -6.25 -4.88
CA TYR A 88 2.12 -6.09 -6.23
C TYR A 88 2.17 -7.42 -6.98
N ALA A 89 2.66 -8.46 -6.34
CA ALA A 89 2.87 -9.77 -6.95
C ALA A 89 1.56 -10.46 -7.37
N ILE A 90 0.45 -10.21 -6.67
CA ILE A 90 -0.83 -10.84 -6.98
C ILE A 90 -1.65 -10.09 -8.03
N ILE A 91 -1.21 -8.93 -8.51
CA ILE A 91 -1.93 -8.16 -9.53
C ILE A 91 -2.18 -8.95 -10.81
N PRO A 92 -1.19 -9.63 -11.42
CA PRO A 92 -1.45 -10.40 -12.63
C PRO A 92 -2.52 -11.47 -12.45
N ALA A 93 -2.52 -12.16 -11.31
CA ALA A 93 -3.54 -13.17 -11.01
C ALA A 93 -4.92 -12.56 -10.82
N THR A 94 -5.00 -11.37 -10.21
CA THR A 94 -6.25 -10.63 -10.03
C THR A 94 -6.82 -10.21 -11.38
N ASN A 95 -5.98 -9.67 -12.25
CA ASN A 95 -6.39 -9.26 -13.60
C ASN A 95 -6.84 -10.46 -14.44
N LYS A 96 -6.13 -11.57 -14.35
CA LYS A 96 -6.50 -12.81 -15.03
C LYS A 96 -7.87 -13.31 -14.57
N ALA A 97 -8.13 -13.30 -13.27
CA ALA A 97 -9.42 -13.70 -12.72
C ALA A 97 -10.56 -12.82 -13.26
N THR A 98 -10.33 -11.51 -13.32
CA THR A 98 -11.29 -10.58 -13.91
C THR A 98 -11.56 -10.90 -15.37
N ASP A 99 -10.51 -11.12 -16.17
CA ASP A 99 -10.63 -11.37 -17.61
C ASP A 99 -11.32 -12.70 -17.92
N GLU A 100 -11.15 -13.69 -17.07
CA GLU A 100 -11.75 -15.02 -17.21
C GLU A 100 -13.15 -15.12 -16.59
N GLY A 101 -13.63 -14.07 -15.93
CA GLY A 101 -14.90 -14.08 -15.22
C GLY A 101 -14.88 -14.95 -13.97
N ASP A 102 -13.72 -15.25 -13.42
CA ASP A 102 -13.56 -16.04 -12.19
C ASP A 102 -13.75 -15.14 -10.97
N GLN A 103 -15.01 -14.91 -10.63
CA GLN A 103 -15.40 -13.99 -9.56
C GLN A 103 -14.92 -14.47 -8.19
N LYS A 104 -14.88 -15.78 -7.97
CA LYS A 104 -14.41 -16.34 -6.68
C LYS A 104 -12.95 -16.01 -6.43
N THR A 105 -12.09 -16.28 -7.41
CA THR A 105 -10.65 -15.99 -7.31
C THR A 105 -10.42 -14.49 -7.19
N PHE A 106 -11.13 -13.69 -8.00
CA PHE A 106 -11.04 -12.23 -7.92
C PHE A 106 -11.38 -11.74 -6.51
N ASN A 107 -12.48 -12.21 -5.92
CA ASN A 107 -12.89 -11.77 -4.59
C ASN A 107 -11.86 -12.09 -3.53
N ILE A 108 -11.25 -13.28 -3.59
CA ILE A 108 -10.21 -13.69 -2.64
C ILE A 108 -9.00 -12.77 -2.75
N LEU A 109 -8.47 -12.59 -3.97
CA LEU A 109 -7.28 -11.77 -4.20
C LEU A 109 -7.53 -10.29 -3.87
N HIS A 110 -8.71 -9.79 -4.24
CA HIS A 110 -9.10 -8.41 -3.93
C HIS A 110 -9.18 -8.16 -2.42
N ARG A 111 -9.77 -9.10 -1.66
CA ARG A 111 -9.84 -9.01 -0.20
C ARG A 111 -8.46 -9.05 0.45
N ILE A 112 -7.53 -9.84 -0.08
CA ILE A 112 -6.15 -9.85 0.39
C ILE A 112 -5.52 -8.48 0.18
N SER A 113 -5.64 -7.90 -1.01
CA SER A 113 -5.08 -6.58 -1.32
C SER A 113 -5.68 -5.49 -0.42
N VAL A 114 -7.00 -5.48 -0.25
CA VAL A 114 -7.68 -4.51 0.62
C VAL A 114 -7.25 -4.67 2.07
N GLY A 115 -7.26 -5.90 2.57
CA GLY A 115 -6.87 -6.19 3.96
C GLY A 115 -5.43 -5.81 4.25
N PHE A 116 -4.51 -6.12 3.35
CA PHE A 116 -3.10 -5.76 3.49
C PHE A 116 -2.91 -4.25 3.43
N THR A 117 -3.61 -3.56 2.53
CA THR A 117 -3.54 -2.10 2.43
C THR A 117 -4.04 -1.42 3.71
N ILE A 118 -5.15 -1.90 4.27
CA ILE A 118 -5.68 -1.38 5.54
C ILE A 118 -4.68 -1.66 6.68
N THR A 119 -4.09 -2.83 6.72
CA THR A 119 -3.07 -3.18 7.73
C THR A 119 -1.88 -2.25 7.64
N ILE A 120 -1.37 -2.02 6.44
CA ILE A 120 -0.27 -1.07 6.21
C ILE A 120 -0.65 0.33 6.71
N LEU A 121 -1.85 0.78 6.37
CA LEU A 121 -2.35 2.09 6.79
C LEU A 121 -2.37 2.23 8.31
N ILE A 122 -2.97 1.27 9.01
CA ILE A 122 -3.11 1.30 10.47
C ILE A 122 -1.74 1.27 11.13
N LEU A 123 -0.84 0.40 10.69
CA LEU A 123 0.50 0.27 11.27
C LEU A 123 1.31 1.56 11.08
N ASN A 124 1.22 2.19 9.92
CA ASN A 124 1.97 3.42 9.67
C ASN A 124 1.36 4.63 10.36
N ILE A 125 0.05 4.66 10.60
CA ILE A 125 -0.57 5.66 11.47
C ILE A 125 -0.07 5.50 12.91
N ALA A 126 0.03 4.26 13.39
CA ALA A 126 0.50 3.98 14.75
C ALA A 126 1.99 4.26 14.95
N PHE A 127 2.77 4.22 13.88
CA PHE A 127 4.23 4.30 13.91
C PHE A 127 4.77 5.46 14.77
N PRO A 128 4.31 6.73 14.59
CA PRO A 128 4.87 7.84 15.37
C PRO A 128 4.46 7.82 16.85
N PHE A 129 3.47 7.02 17.23
CA PHE A 129 2.97 6.94 18.60
C PHE A 129 3.62 5.81 19.41
N LEU A 130 4.42 4.98 18.77
CA LEU A 130 5.07 3.85 19.44
C LEU A 130 6.43 4.26 20.04
N PRO A 131 6.82 3.63 21.17
CA PRO A 131 8.10 3.97 21.85
C PRO A 131 9.34 3.61 21.05
#